data_2690e7202e90f24372b6f3767711481d
#
_entry.id   2690e7202e90f24372b6f3767711481d
#
_cell.length_a   1.000
_cell.length_b   1.000
_cell.length_c   1.000
_cell.angle_alpha   90.00
_cell.angle_beta   90.00
_cell.angle_gamma   90.00
#
_symmetry.space_group_name_H-M   'P 1'
#
loop_
_entity.id
_entity.type
_entity.pdbx_description
1 polymer ?
#
loop_
_entity_poly.entity_id
_entity_poly.type
_entity_poly.pdbx_seq_one_letter_code
_entity_poly.pdbx_strand_id
1 'polypeptide(L)'
;VLYHFAKFVFVEDMAQMKATHDKAIECRNLVLAYLDPPGERVEIPYEDGHLYGILRKPAGIERPPVVVMCMGMDSAKEEMSSNEAHFHQRGLATLAFDGPGQGEGEYDFAICPEYEKPVGAVLDFIETRDDLDTDKIGVWGVSFGGYYAPRATAYQKRIKACIAISGPFEFYNLMQERRLHDVFVKRAHCETFEEGLEVAKRVDMSAAAKEISVPLFIVGGSLDTLTPPSHQERLAEEASGDTTLLIIEGGNHCVNNFRYKYSPQSADWMAHHLSAQSA
;
A
#
# COMPACT_ATOMS: atom_id res chain seq x y z
N VAL A 1 -15.43 -10.42 3.70
CA VAL A 1 -15.95 -9.27 2.92
C VAL A 1 -16.95 -8.48 3.76
N LEU A 2 -18.07 -9.07 4.22
CA LEU A 2 -19.14 -8.33 4.94
C LEU A 2 -18.63 -7.66 6.22
N TYR A 3 -17.88 -8.37 7.06
CA TYR A 3 -17.29 -7.79 8.27
C TYR A 3 -16.29 -6.68 7.99
N HIS A 4 -15.51 -6.80 6.90
CA HIS A 4 -14.59 -5.75 6.48
C HIS A 4 -15.35 -4.46 6.13
N PHE A 5 -16.41 -4.54 5.33
CA PHE A 5 -17.24 -3.36 5.05
C PHE A 5 -17.96 -2.82 6.29
N ALA A 6 -18.45 -3.70 7.16
CA ALA A 6 -19.13 -3.29 8.39
C ALA A 6 -18.21 -2.49 9.34
N LYS A 7 -16.89 -2.77 9.36
CA LYS A 7 -15.90 -2.00 10.10
C LYS A 7 -16.00 -0.50 9.79
N PHE A 8 -16.14 -0.13 8.52
CA PHE A 8 -16.18 1.28 8.10
C PHE A 8 -17.51 1.98 8.37
N VAL A 9 -18.57 1.23 8.70
CA VAL A 9 -19.86 1.81 9.10
C VAL A 9 -19.81 2.32 10.55
N PHE A 10 -18.94 1.76 11.40
CA PHE A 10 -18.88 2.06 12.83
C PHE A 10 -17.77 3.07 13.20
N VAL A 11 -17.55 4.08 12.35
CA VAL A 11 -16.46 5.06 12.56
C VAL A 11 -16.55 5.79 13.89
N GLU A 12 -17.77 5.98 14.42
CA GLU A 12 -17.99 6.66 15.72
C GLU A 12 -17.92 5.70 16.92
N ASP A 13 -18.15 4.40 16.71
CA ASP A 13 -18.07 3.37 17.75
C ASP A 13 -16.82 2.50 17.52
N MET A 14 -15.70 2.93 18.09
CA MET A 14 -14.42 2.24 17.97
C MET A 14 -14.45 0.81 18.52
N ALA A 15 -15.23 0.55 19.57
CA ALA A 15 -15.33 -0.79 20.13
C ALA A 15 -16.05 -1.75 19.17
N GLN A 16 -17.14 -1.30 18.56
CA GLN A 16 -17.88 -2.08 17.57
C GLN A 16 -17.09 -2.21 16.27
N MET A 17 -16.38 -1.14 15.84
CA MET A 17 -15.48 -1.17 14.69
C MET A 17 -14.41 -2.25 14.88
N LYS A 18 -13.72 -2.25 16.03
CA LYS A 18 -12.69 -3.25 16.35
C LYS A 18 -13.28 -4.67 16.39
N ALA A 19 -14.39 -4.88 17.10
CA ALA A 19 -15.03 -6.20 17.18
C ALA A 19 -15.43 -6.74 15.80
N THR A 20 -15.87 -5.87 14.89
CA THR A 20 -16.22 -6.24 13.52
C THR A 20 -14.97 -6.56 12.70
N HIS A 21 -13.88 -5.80 12.89
CA HIS A 21 -12.61 -6.07 12.25
C HIS A 21 -11.99 -7.38 12.74
N ASP A 22 -12.02 -7.67 14.04
CA ASP A 22 -11.54 -8.93 14.60
C ASP A 22 -12.25 -10.13 13.95
N LYS A 23 -13.55 -10.01 13.62
CA LYS A 23 -14.28 -11.02 12.85
C LYS A 23 -13.82 -11.14 11.40
N ALA A 24 -13.47 -10.04 10.76
CA ALA A 24 -12.90 -10.09 9.42
C ALA A 24 -11.55 -10.81 9.39
N ILE A 25 -10.70 -10.52 10.37
CA ILE A 25 -9.38 -11.17 10.57
C ILE A 25 -9.55 -12.66 10.85
N GLU A 26 -10.44 -13.04 11.79
CA GLU A 26 -10.75 -14.45 12.10
C GLU A 26 -11.17 -15.20 10.82
N CYS A 27 -12.14 -14.66 10.07
CA CYS A 27 -12.61 -15.27 8.83
C CYS A 27 -11.48 -15.39 7.80
N ARG A 28 -10.61 -14.37 7.70
CA ARG A 28 -9.47 -14.39 6.75
C ARG A 28 -8.47 -15.47 7.14
N ASN A 29 -8.10 -15.55 8.41
CA ASN A 29 -7.15 -16.53 8.92
C ASN A 29 -7.61 -17.97 8.68
N LEU A 30 -8.90 -18.26 8.84
CA LEU A 30 -9.49 -19.58 8.57
C LEU A 30 -9.37 -20.02 7.11
N VAL A 31 -9.34 -19.08 6.16
CA VAL A 31 -9.29 -19.41 4.73
C VAL A 31 -7.89 -19.31 4.11
N LEU A 32 -6.88 -18.80 4.82
CA LEU A 32 -5.54 -18.59 4.26
C LEU A 32 -4.94 -19.85 3.63
N ALA A 33 -5.07 -20.99 4.32
CA ALA A 33 -4.54 -22.27 3.84
C ALA A 33 -5.28 -22.82 2.60
N TYR A 34 -6.48 -22.33 2.32
CA TYR A 34 -7.33 -22.77 1.20
C TYR A 34 -7.29 -21.82 0.00
N LEU A 35 -6.55 -20.72 0.09
CA LEU A 35 -6.34 -19.81 -1.03
C LEU A 35 -5.39 -20.43 -2.07
N ASP A 36 -5.45 -19.94 -3.29
CA ASP A 36 -4.51 -20.29 -4.35
C ASP A 36 -3.77 -19.02 -4.83
N PRO A 37 -2.45 -18.91 -4.55
CA PRO A 37 -1.66 -19.73 -3.62
C PRO A 37 -2.08 -19.55 -2.16
N PRO A 38 -1.75 -20.50 -1.27
CA PRO A 38 -2.06 -20.37 0.17
C PRO A 38 -1.38 -19.16 0.79
N GLY A 39 -1.95 -18.65 1.87
CA GLY A 39 -1.44 -17.51 2.63
C GLY A 39 -0.87 -17.93 3.98
N GLU A 40 0.12 -17.18 4.43
CA GLU A 40 0.72 -17.24 5.78
C GLU A 40 0.47 -15.89 6.46
N ARG A 41 -0.15 -15.90 7.67
CA ARG A 41 -0.18 -14.71 8.51
C ARG A 41 1.20 -14.52 9.13
N VAL A 42 1.75 -13.32 9.01
CA VAL A 42 3.07 -12.98 9.56
C VAL A 42 2.95 -11.82 10.55
N GLU A 43 3.82 -11.86 11.58
CA GLU A 43 4.00 -10.81 12.56
C GLU A 43 5.37 -10.18 12.34
N ILE A 44 5.40 -8.86 12.16
CA ILE A 44 6.58 -8.10 11.80
C ILE A 44 6.91 -7.17 12.96
N PRO A 45 8.05 -7.33 13.65
CA PRO A 45 8.44 -6.45 14.75
C PRO A 45 8.49 -4.99 14.27
N TYR A 46 7.84 -4.10 15.01
CA TYR A 46 7.84 -2.67 14.70
C TYR A 46 7.68 -1.87 16.00
N GLU A 47 8.61 -0.96 16.27
CA GLU A 47 8.65 -0.16 17.50
C GLU A 47 8.52 -1.07 18.75
N ASP A 48 7.54 -0.82 19.61
CA ASP A 48 7.25 -1.59 20.82
C ASP A 48 6.17 -2.68 20.61
N GLY A 49 5.79 -2.95 19.35
CA GLY A 49 4.75 -3.92 19.00
C GLY A 49 5.03 -4.65 17.68
N HIS A 50 3.97 -4.92 16.93
CA HIS A 50 4.04 -5.65 15.66
C HIS A 50 3.11 -5.05 14.63
N LEU A 51 3.54 -5.08 13.35
CA LEU A 51 2.67 -4.98 12.20
C LEU A 51 2.25 -6.39 11.75
N TYR A 52 1.09 -6.50 11.14
CA TYR A 52 0.55 -7.78 10.69
C TYR A 52 0.45 -7.82 9.17
N GLY A 53 0.90 -8.93 8.58
CA GLY A 53 0.87 -9.13 7.15
C GLY A 53 0.28 -10.48 6.75
N ILE A 54 0.01 -10.61 5.45
CA ILE A 54 -0.30 -11.87 4.77
C ILE A 54 0.72 -12.05 3.66
N LEU A 55 1.58 -13.06 3.84
CA LEU A 55 2.53 -13.48 2.82
C LEU A 55 1.90 -14.58 1.98
N ARG A 56 1.97 -14.43 0.64
CA ARG A 56 1.52 -15.46 -0.31
C ARG A 56 2.57 -15.67 -1.38
N LYS A 57 2.90 -16.94 -1.66
CA LYS A 57 3.95 -17.32 -2.61
C LYS A 57 3.38 -18.14 -3.75
N PRO A 58 3.73 -17.86 -5.02
CA PRO A 58 3.33 -18.69 -6.14
C PRO A 58 3.91 -20.09 -6.00
N ALA A 59 3.15 -21.11 -6.43
CA ALA A 59 3.60 -22.49 -6.41
C ALA A 59 4.75 -22.73 -7.41
N GLY A 60 5.67 -23.64 -7.06
CA GLY A 60 6.72 -24.10 -7.97
C GLY A 60 7.94 -23.18 -8.11
N ILE A 61 8.00 -22.08 -7.37
CA ILE A 61 9.16 -21.18 -7.31
C ILE A 61 9.73 -21.22 -5.88
N GLU A 62 10.96 -21.67 -5.75
CA GLU A 62 11.62 -21.88 -4.45
C GLU A 62 11.83 -20.53 -3.72
N ARG A 63 12.36 -19.52 -4.42
CA ARG A 63 12.63 -18.17 -3.90
C ARG A 63 12.07 -17.12 -4.88
N PRO A 64 10.75 -16.86 -4.85
CA PRO A 64 10.17 -15.84 -5.72
C PRO A 64 10.58 -14.41 -5.29
N PRO A 65 10.74 -13.47 -6.25
CA PRO A 65 10.76 -12.04 -5.95
C PRO A 65 9.50 -11.65 -5.20
N VAL A 66 9.56 -10.60 -4.37
CA VAL A 66 8.44 -10.22 -3.51
C VAL A 66 7.95 -8.80 -3.78
N VAL A 67 6.64 -8.62 -3.80
CA VAL A 67 5.97 -7.31 -3.87
C VAL A 67 5.34 -6.99 -2.52
N VAL A 68 5.87 -5.98 -1.85
CA VAL A 68 5.29 -5.41 -0.63
C VAL A 68 4.12 -4.54 -1.03
N MET A 69 2.95 -4.75 -0.42
CA MET A 69 1.71 -4.05 -0.76
C MET A 69 1.30 -3.09 0.36
N CYS A 70 1.32 -1.78 0.05
CA CYS A 70 0.91 -0.70 0.94
C CYS A 70 -0.57 -0.36 0.71
N MET A 71 -1.36 -0.46 1.76
CA MET A 71 -2.81 -0.26 1.71
C MET A 71 -3.18 1.22 1.62
N GLY A 72 -4.40 1.47 1.15
CA GLY A 72 -5.05 2.77 1.25
C GLY A 72 -5.47 3.08 2.70
N MET A 73 -5.91 4.31 2.95
CA MET A 73 -6.33 4.73 4.28
C MET A 73 -7.51 3.90 4.81
N ASP A 74 -8.43 3.48 3.93
CA ASP A 74 -9.62 2.70 4.29
C ASP A 74 -9.52 1.22 3.93
N SER A 75 -8.33 0.75 3.56
CA SER A 75 -8.08 -0.64 3.18
C SER A 75 -7.41 -1.43 4.30
N ALA A 76 -7.49 -2.75 4.22
CA ALA A 76 -6.75 -3.67 5.06
C ALA A 76 -6.24 -4.86 4.23
N LYS A 77 -5.22 -5.56 4.71
CA LYS A 77 -4.57 -6.70 4.05
C LYS A 77 -5.54 -7.82 3.65
N GLU A 78 -6.67 -7.95 4.37
CA GLU A 78 -7.68 -8.98 4.13
C GLU A 78 -8.34 -8.89 2.75
N GLU A 79 -8.35 -7.72 2.11
CA GLU A 79 -9.06 -7.50 0.83
C GLU A 79 -8.17 -7.58 -0.42
N MET A 80 -6.87 -7.81 -0.27
CA MET A 80 -5.90 -7.71 -1.37
C MET A 80 -5.92 -8.85 -2.39
N SER A 81 -6.66 -9.95 -2.16
CA SER A 81 -6.61 -11.15 -3.01
C SER A 81 -6.74 -10.90 -4.51
N SER A 82 -7.60 -9.98 -4.92
CA SER A 82 -7.78 -9.67 -6.34
C SER A 82 -6.62 -8.90 -6.97
N ASN A 83 -5.90 -8.12 -6.15
CA ASN A 83 -4.68 -7.42 -6.58
C ASN A 83 -3.50 -8.39 -6.63
N GLU A 84 -3.34 -9.23 -5.61
CA GLU A 84 -2.27 -10.22 -5.47
C GLU A 84 -2.26 -11.22 -6.62
N ALA A 85 -3.44 -11.66 -7.09
CA ALA A 85 -3.57 -12.69 -8.13
C ALA A 85 -2.79 -12.35 -9.41
N HIS A 86 -2.73 -11.08 -9.80
CA HIS A 86 -1.97 -10.65 -10.98
C HIS A 86 -0.45 -10.84 -10.81
N PHE A 87 0.06 -10.66 -9.60
CA PHE A 87 1.48 -10.87 -9.28
C PHE A 87 1.81 -12.36 -9.18
N HIS A 88 0.97 -13.16 -8.50
CA HIS A 88 1.17 -14.61 -8.38
C HIS A 88 1.22 -15.32 -9.74
N GLN A 89 0.35 -14.91 -10.69
CA GLN A 89 0.36 -15.42 -12.07
C GLN A 89 1.66 -15.15 -12.82
N ARG A 90 2.50 -14.24 -12.32
CA ARG A 90 3.79 -13.85 -12.89
C ARG A 90 4.98 -14.31 -12.06
N GLY A 91 4.74 -15.22 -11.13
CA GLY A 91 5.79 -15.80 -10.32
C GLY A 91 6.31 -14.90 -9.19
N LEU A 92 5.57 -13.85 -8.83
CA LEU A 92 5.93 -12.95 -7.75
C LEU A 92 5.17 -13.30 -6.47
N ALA A 93 5.87 -13.34 -5.33
CA ALA A 93 5.24 -13.37 -4.02
C ALA A 93 4.66 -12.00 -3.68
N THR A 94 3.67 -11.98 -2.79
CA THR A 94 3.10 -10.74 -2.25
C THR A 94 3.14 -10.75 -0.72
N LEU A 95 3.48 -9.62 -0.13
CA LEU A 95 3.34 -9.37 1.29
C LEU A 95 2.45 -8.15 1.49
N ALA A 96 1.16 -8.38 1.66
CA ALA A 96 0.19 -7.36 2.02
C ALA A 96 0.22 -7.15 3.54
N PHE A 97 0.46 -5.94 4.02
CA PHE A 97 0.55 -5.66 5.45
C PHE A 97 -0.27 -4.44 5.86
N ASP A 98 -0.73 -4.45 7.10
CA ASP A 98 -1.37 -3.31 7.73
C ASP A 98 -0.30 -2.49 8.47
N GLY A 99 -0.01 -1.32 7.95
CA GLY A 99 0.93 -0.39 8.56
C GLY A 99 0.27 0.53 9.60
N PRO A 100 1.02 1.49 10.14
CA PRO A 100 0.51 2.49 11.07
C PRO A 100 -0.71 3.23 10.53
N GLY A 101 -1.77 3.32 11.33
CA GLY A 101 -3.05 3.93 10.94
C GLY A 101 -3.90 3.10 9.96
N GLN A 102 -3.57 1.82 9.74
CA GLN A 102 -4.24 0.96 8.78
C GLN A 102 -4.57 -0.40 9.38
N GLY A 103 -5.71 -0.97 9.01
CA GLY A 103 -6.09 -2.33 9.36
C GLY A 103 -5.92 -2.66 10.86
N GLU A 104 -5.14 -3.69 11.19
CA GLU A 104 -4.83 -4.04 12.58
C GLU A 104 -3.87 -3.01 13.22
N GLY A 105 -2.99 -2.40 12.44
CA GLY A 105 -2.02 -1.42 12.93
C GLY A 105 -2.65 -0.10 13.40
N GLU A 106 -3.89 0.22 12.98
CA GLU A 106 -4.54 1.49 13.34
C GLU A 106 -4.91 1.60 14.82
N TYR A 107 -4.97 0.46 15.54
CA TYR A 107 -5.34 0.46 16.96
C TYR A 107 -4.13 0.77 17.86
N ASP A 108 -2.93 0.44 17.40
CA ASP A 108 -1.71 0.54 18.19
C ASP A 108 -0.81 1.70 17.70
N PHE A 109 -0.83 2.00 16.40
CA PHE A 109 0.05 2.97 15.77
C PHE A 109 -0.74 4.01 14.97
N ALA A 110 -0.45 5.29 15.22
CA ALA A 110 -1.00 6.41 14.43
C ALA A 110 -0.44 6.42 13.01
N ILE A 111 -1.17 7.06 12.07
CA ILE A 111 -0.66 7.32 10.71
C ILE A 111 0.78 7.85 10.78
N CYS A 112 1.67 7.21 10.04
CA CYS A 112 3.07 7.58 9.93
C CYS A 112 3.36 8.16 8.54
N PRO A 113 3.53 9.48 8.40
CA PRO A 113 3.90 10.10 7.13
C PRO A 113 5.26 9.62 6.60
N GLU A 114 6.22 9.32 7.49
CA GLU A 114 7.53 8.75 7.17
C GLU A 114 7.44 7.23 6.96
N TYR A 115 6.67 6.84 5.95
CA TYR A 115 6.32 5.43 5.73
C TYR A 115 7.49 4.54 5.29
N GLU A 116 8.64 5.11 5.01
CA GLU A 116 9.90 4.38 4.89
C GLU A 116 10.28 3.61 6.16
N LYS A 117 9.77 4.01 7.33
CA LYS A 117 10.04 3.33 8.60
C LYS A 117 9.29 1.99 8.70
N PRO A 118 7.93 1.94 8.61
CA PRO A 118 7.23 0.67 8.65
C PRO A 118 7.57 -0.25 7.47
N VAL A 119 7.79 0.30 6.26
CA VAL A 119 8.28 -0.52 5.14
C VAL A 119 9.69 -1.04 5.44
N GLY A 120 10.56 -0.26 6.08
CA GLY A 120 11.87 -0.72 6.54
C GLY A 120 11.78 -1.97 7.42
N ALA A 121 10.88 -1.98 8.40
CA ALA A 121 10.63 -3.15 9.24
C ALA A 121 10.12 -4.36 8.44
N VAL A 122 9.25 -4.13 7.45
CA VAL A 122 8.80 -5.19 6.52
C VAL A 122 9.96 -5.75 5.72
N LEU A 123 10.87 -4.90 5.23
CA LEU A 123 12.05 -5.34 4.48
C LEU A 123 13.02 -6.12 5.38
N ASP A 124 13.22 -5.68 6.63
CA ASP A 124 14.04 -6.40 7.61
C ASP A 124 13.44 -7.81 7.87
N PHE A 125 12.12 -7.92 8.00
CA PHE A 125 11.44 -9.22 8.10
C PHE A 125 11.66 -10.07 6.84
N ILE A 126 11.52 -9.51 5.63
CA ILE A 126 11.76 -10.24 4.37
C ILE A 126 13.18 -10.80 4.33
N GLU A 127 14.18 -10.05 4.78
CA GLU A 127 15.59 -10.48 4.82
C GLU A 127 15.84 -11.66 5.76
N THR A 128 14.93 -11.95 6.71
CA THR A 128 15.02 -13.16 7.55
C THR A 128 14.49 -14.43 6.85
N ARG A 129 13.92 -14.31 5.65
CA ARG A 129 13.23 -15.39 4.93
C ARG A 129 14.14 -16.05 3.90
N ASP A 130 14.46 -17.33 4.10
CA ASP A 130 15.24 -18.14 3.13
C ASP A 130 14.42 -18.51 1.87
N ASP A 131 13.09 -18.40 1.95
CA ASP A 131 12.14 -18.80 0.92
C ASP A 131 11.64 -17.63 0.05
N LEU A 132 12.35 -16.49 0.06
CA LEU A 132 12.12 -15.31 -0.77
C LEU A 132 13.41 -14.85 -1.45
N ASP A 133 13.33 -14.24 -2.63
CA ASP A 133 14.46 -13.55 -3.27
C ASP A 133 14.54 -12.12 -2.70
N THR A 134 15.35 -11.97 -1.67
CA THR A 134 15.50 -10.71 -0.91
C THR A 134 16.24 -9.61 -1.68
N ASP A 135 16.89 -9.94 -2.80
CA ASP A 135 17.52 -8.97 -3.69
C ASP A 135 16.54 -8.36 -4.70
N LYS A 136 15.34 -8.95 -4.83
CA LYS A 136 14.31 -8.59 -5.81
C LYS A 136 13.01 -8.19 -5.16
N ILE A 137 13.01 -7.01 -4.53
CA ILE A 137 11.85 -6.48 -3.81
C ILE A 137 11.23 -5.32 -4.60
N GLY A 138 9.94 -5.45 -4.92
CA GLY A 138 9.11 -4.37 -5.43
C GLY A 138 8.15 -3.86 -4.38
N VAL A 139 7.62 -2.65 -4.57
CA VAL A 139 6.57 -2.09 -3.72
C VAL A 139 5.39 -1.65 -4.58
N TRP A 140 4.18 -1.91 -4.11
CA TRP A 140 2.93 -1.53 -4.74
C TRP A 140 2.05 -0.80 -3.71
N GLY A 141 1.40 0.28 -4.11
CA GLY A 141 0.50 1.00 -3.23
C GLY A 141 -0.69 1.62 -3.94
N VAL A 142 -1.84 1.66 -3.24
CA VAL A 142 -3.11 2.17 -3.77
C VAL A 142 -3.72 3.22 -2.85
N SER A 143 -4.32 4.28 -3.41
CA SER A 143 -4.90 5.39 -2.65
C SER A 143 -3.83 6.02 -1.74
N PHE A 144 -4.02 6.10 -0.44
CA PHE A 144 -2.99 6.57 0.47
C PHE A 144 -1.71 5.72 0.41
N GLY A 145 -1.82 4.42 0.09
CA GLY A 145 -0.68 3.56 -0.24
C GLY A 145 0.10 4.01 -1.47
N GLY A 146 -0.55 4.73 -2.40
CA GLY A 146 0.10 5.36 -3.54
C GLY A 146 0.99 6.57 -3.17
N TYR A 147 0.90 7.08 -1.94
CA TYR A 147 1.90 7.93 -1.30
C TYR A 147 2.94 7.09 -0.54
N TYR A 148 2.50 6.10 0.20
CA TYR A 148 3.36 5.28 1.05
C TYR A 148 4.43 4.50 0.26
N ALA A 149 4.03 3.88 -0.86
CA ALA A 149 4.94 3.09 -1.69
C ALA A 149 6.08 3.94 -2.29
N PRO A 150 5.83 5.06 -3.00
CA PRO A 150 6.91 5.91 -3.51
C PRO A 150 7.70 6.60 -2.38
N ARG A 151 7.06 6.98 -1.27
CA ARG A 151 7.76 7.51 -0.09
C ARG A 151 8.78 6.52 0.45
N ALA A 152 8.37 5.26 0.66
CA ALA A 152 9.28 4.21 1.09
C ALA A 152 10.40 3.97 0.06
N THR A 153 10.07 3.96 -1.23
CA THR A 153 11.03 3.75 -2.32
C THR A 153 12.13 4.81 -2.37
N ALA A 154 11.79 6.06 -2.04
CA ALA A 154 12.76 7.15 -2.00
C ALA A 154 13.91 6.87 -1.00
N TYR A 155 13.61 6.27 0.13
CA TYR A 155 14.56 6.12 1.25
C TYR A 155 15.02 4.69 1.49
N GLN A 156 14.29 3.66 1.03
CA GLN A 156 14.64 2.25 1.16
C GLN A 156 15.31 1.73 -0.12
N LYS A 157 16.63 1.78 -0.18
CA LYS A 157 17.42 1.40 -1.38
C LYS A 157 17.37 -0.10 -1.73
N ARG A 158 16.79 -0.92 -0.87
CA ARG A 158 16.49 -2.35 -1.14
C ARG A 158 15.38 -2.53 -2.18
N ILE A 159 14.50 -1.54 -2.33
CA ILE A 159 13.39 -1.55 -3.30
C ILE A 159 13.95 -1.33 -4.71
N LYS A 160 13.51 -2.17 -5.66
CA LYS A 160 14.00 -2.19 -7.04
C LYS A 160 13.01 -1.63 -8.07
N ALA A 161 11.71 -1.61 -7.74
CA ALA A 161 10.67 -1.06 -8.58
C ALA A 161 9.46 -0.66 -7.73
N CYS A 162 8.72 0.36 -8.14
CA CYS A 162 7.56 0.89 -7.42
C CYS A 162 6.35 1.08 -8.33
N ILE A 163 5.16 0.66 -7.86
CA ILE A 163 3.88 0.97 -8.47
C ILE A 163 3.07 1.84 -7.51
N ALA A 164 2.63 3.01 -7.96
CA ALA A 164 1.83 3.98 -7.21
C ALA A 164 0.50 4.24 -7.92
N ILE A 165 -0.63 3.99 -7.24
CA ILE A 165 -1.96 4.10 -7.82
C ILE A 165 -2.77 5.13 -7.04
N SER A 166 -3.19 6.23 -7.70
CA SER A 166 -4.04 7.29 -7.16
C SER A 166 -3.56 7.84 -5.79
N GLY A 167 -2.24 7.93 -5.59
CA GLY A 167 -1.66 8.45 -4.36
C GLY A 167 -1.62 9.99 -4.34
N PRO A 168 -1.82 10.64 -3.17
CA PRO A 168 -1.60 12.07 -3.06
C PRO A 168 -0.09 12.39 -3.17
N PHE A 169 0.25 13.44 -3.89
CA PHE A 169 1.59 14.02 -3.84
C PHE A 169 1.81 14.83 -2.56
N GLU A 170 0.78 15.56 -2.15
CA GLU A 170 0.68 16.22 -0.85
C GLU A 170 -0.76 16.10 -0.33
N PHE A 171 -0.95 16.12 0.98
CA PHE A 171 -2.26 15.83 1.55
C PHE A 171 -2.90 17.02 2.31
N TYR A 172 -2.11 18.02 2.67
CA TYR A 172 -2.60 19.17 3.44
C TYR A 172 -3.78 19.90 2.78
N ASN A 173 -3.63 20.26 1.48
CA ASN A 173 -4.69 20.95 0.75
C ASN A 173 -5.91 20.03 0.53
N LEU A 174 -5.68 18.75 0.20
CA LEU A 174 -6.78 17.78 0.05
C LEU A 174 -7.57 17.63 1.35
N MET A 175 -6.90 17.66 2.49
CA MET A 175 -7.56 17.58 3.78
C MET A 175 -8.37 18.84 4.09
N GLN A 176 -7.91 20.05 3.73
CA GLN A 176 -8.66 21.29 3.92
C GLN A 176 -9.94 21.38 3.07
N GLU A 177 -9.90 20.82 1.85
CA GLU A 177 -11.01 20.93 0.89
C GLU A 177 -12.10 19.88 1.09
N ARG A 178 -11.87 18.81 1.87
CA ARG A 178 -12.71 17.61 1.85
C ARG A 178 -13.10 17.06 3.22
N ARG A 179 -14.28 16.39 3.23
CA ARG A 179 -14.90 15.76 4.41
C ARG A 179 -14.25 14.43 4.84
N LEU A 180 -13.04 14.11 4.43
CA LEU A 180 -12.29 12.94 4.92
C LEU A 180 -11.59 13.19 6.26
N HIS A 181 -11.88 14.34 6.86
CA HIS A 181 -11.23 14.83 8.07
C HIS A 181 -11.33 13.84 9.22
N ASP A 182 -12.52 13.33 9.50
CA ASP A 182 -12.77 12.52 10.69
C ASP A 182 -11.99 11.21 10.68
N VAL A 183 -11.93 10.54 9.51
CA VAL A 183 -11.21 9.27 9.35
C VAL A 183 -9.70 9.50 9.51
N PHE A 184 -9.15 10.52 8.87
CA PHE A 184 -7.73 10.83 8.98
C PHE A 184 -7.34 11.23 10.40
N VAL A 185 -8.10 12.14 11.02
CA VAL A 185 -7.87 12.60 12.41
C VAL A 185 -7.87 11.44 13.38
N LYS A 186 -8.86 10.53 13.29
CA LYS A 186 -8.93 9.34 14.14
C LYS A 186 -7.75 8.39 13.95
N ARG A 187 -7.34 8.13 12.71
CA ARG A 187 -6.22 7.22 12.41
C ARG A 187 -4.86 7.86 12.66
N ALA A 188 -4.79 9.18 12.66
CA ALA A 188 -3.62 9.92 13.12
C ALA A 188 -3.56 10.01 14.67
N HIS A 189 -4.52 9.41 15.38
CA HIS A 189 -4.69 9.47 16.83
C HIS A 189 -4.72 10.92 17.36
N CYS A 190 -5.32 11.84 16.57
CA CYS A 190 -5.51 13.22 16.92
C CYS A 190 -6.89 13.45 17.54
N GLU A 191 -7.01 14.45 18.43
CA GLU A 191 -8.27 14.83 19.05
C GLU A 191 -9.00 15.91 18.24
N THR A 192 -8.25 16.73 17.50
CA THR A 192 -8.77 17.87 16.76
C THR A 192 -8.40 17.83 15.28
N PHE A 193 -9.17 18.56 14.47
CA PHE A 193 -8.87 18.76 13.05
C PHE A 193 -7.52 19.46 12.83
N GLU A 194 -7.21 20.45 13.68
CA GLU A 194 -5.97 21.23 13.62
C GLU A 194 -4.74 20.33 13.85
N GLU A 195 -4.81 19.43 14.83
CA GLU A 195 -3.75 18.43 15.04
C GLU A 195 -3.59 17.50 13.82
N GLY A 196 -4.71 17.04 13.26
CA GLY A 196 -4.71 16.25 12.04
C GLY A 196 -4.09 16.99 10.85
N LEU A 197 -4.34 18.32 10.72
CA LEU A 197 -3.71 19.15 9.68
C LEU A 197 -2.19 19.23 9.84
N GLU A 198 -1.66 19.27 11.07
CA GLU A 198 -0.21 19.25 11.30
C GLU A 198 0.42 17.91 10.86
N VAL A 199 -0.28 16.80 11.07
CA VAL A 199 0.15 15.49 10.53
C VAL A 199 0.06 15.49 9.01
N ALA A 200 -1.03 16.01 8.43
CA ALA A 200 -1.24 16.08 6.98
C ALA A 200 -0.17 16.91 6.24
N LYS A 201 0.39 17.95 6.86
CA LYS A 201 1.51 18.72 6.29
C LYS A 201 2.77 17.88 6.06
N ARG A 202 2.96 16.82 6.83
CA ARG A 202 4.10 15.92 6.70
C ARG A 202 3.90 14.89 5.59
N VAL A 203 2.67 14.70 5.09
CA VAL A 203 2.35 13.86 3.93
C VAL A 203 2.66 14.68 2.68
N ASP A 204 3.93 14.71 2.29
CA ASP A 204 4.45 15.52 1.18
C ASP A 204 5.61 14.79 0.49
N MET A 205 5.50 14.65 -0.83
CA MET A 205 6.50 14.00 -1.68
C MET A 205 7.56 14.96 -2.22
N SER A 206 7.47 16.28 -2.01
CA SER A 206 8.32 17.29 -2.65
C SER A 206 9.82 17.05 -2.47
N ALA A 207 10.23 16.55 -1.31
CA ALA A 207 11.62 16.15 -1.09
C ALA A 207 11.90 14.71 -1.54
N ALA A 208 10.96 13.81 -1.27
CA ALA A 208 11.12 12.37 -1.49
C ALA A 208 11.08 11.99 -2.98
N ALA A 209 10.27 12.65 -3.80
CA ALA A 209 10.13 12.31 -5.23
C ALA A 209 11.48 12.31 -5.96
N LYS A 210 12.33 13.29 -5.68
CA LYS A 210 13.67 13.44 -6.29
C LYS A 210 14.66 12.32 -5.90
N GLU A 211 14.39 11.63 -4.79
CA GLU A 211 15.21 10.51 -4.31
C GLU A 211 14.81 9.17 -4.93
N ILE A 212 13.68 9.11 -5.66
CA ILE A 212 13.23 7.91 -6.36
C ILE A 212 14.06 7.77 -7.64
N SER A 213 15.02 6.85 -7.63
CA SER A 213 15.92 6.59 -8.76
C SER A 213 15.66 5.24 -9.46
N VAL A 214 14.75 4.42 -8.91
CA VAL A 214 14.36 3.13 -9.49
C VAL A 214 13.14 3.30 -10.40
N PRO A 215 12.85 2.33 -11.28
CA PRO A 215 11.66 2.37 -12.12
C PRO A 215 10.36 2.59 -11.32
N LEU A 216 9.52 3.50 -11.81
CA LEU A 216 8.28 3.92 -11.16
C LEU A 216 7.11 3.86 -12.15
N PHE A 217 6.07 3.08 -11.82
CA PHE A 217 4.83 2.99 -12.58
C PHE A 217 3.71 3.70 -11.82
N ILE A 218 3.15 4.73 -12.41
CA ILE A 218 2.13 5.59 -11.78
C ILE A 218 0.81 5.43 -12.52
N VAL A 219 -0.29 5.23 -11.77
CA VAL A 219 -1.63 5.12 -12.33
C VAL A 219 -2.55 6.15 -11.69
N GLY A 220 -3.35 6.84 -12.50
CA GLY A 220 -4.39 7.77 -12.05
C GLY A 220 -5.66 7.66 -12.89
N GLY A 221 -6.77 8.13 -12.34
CA GLY A 221 -8.03 8.24 -13.04
C GLY A 221 -8.34 9.69 -13.40
N SER A 222 -8.77 9.96 -14.66
CA SER A 222 -9.08 11.34 -15.10
C SER A 222 -10.28 11.96 -14.38
N LEU A 223 -11.14 11.13 -13.77
CA LEU A 223 -12.29 11.55 -12.96
C LEU A 223 -12.07 11.28 -11.45
N ASP A 224 -10.82 11.07 -11.02
CA ASP A 224 -10.51 10.94 -9.61
C ASP A 224 -10.71 12.29 -8.90
N THR A 225 -11.77 12.35 -8.10
CA THR A 225 -12.09 13.54 -7.32
C THR A 225 -11.49 13.51 -5.91
N LEU A 226 -10.97 12.37 -5.43
CA LEU A 226 -10.30 12.28 -4.12
C LEU A 226 -8.82 12.64 -4.22
N THR A 227 -8.16 12.16 -5.25
CA THR A 227 -6.78 12.49 -5.55
C THR A 227 -6.69 12.84 -7.04
N PRO A 228 -6.88 14.11 -7.41
CA PRO A 228 -6.87 14.54 -8.81
C PRO A 228 -5.60 14.11 -9.55
N PRO A 229 -5.68 13.83 -10.87
CA PRO A 229 -4.55 13.31 -11.64
C PRO A 229 -3.30 14.20 -11.61
N SER A 230 -3.43 15.48 -11.30
CA SER A 230 -2.31 16.41 -11.12
C SER A 230 -1.32 15.96 -10.03
N HIS A 231 -1.75 15.17 -9.04
CA HIS A 231 -0.85 14.58 -8.05
C HIS A 231 0.04 13.49 -8.66
N GLN A 232 -0.53 12.66 -9.55
CA GLN A 232 0.21 11.61 -10.24
C GLN A 232 1.14 12.21 -11.31
N GLU A 233 0.69 13.22 -12.02
CA GLU A 233 1.47 13.97 -13.01
C GLU A 233 2.69 14.61 -12.34
N ARG A 234 2.48 15.28 -11.20
CA ARG A 234 3.55 15.91 -10.44
C ARG A 234 4.56 14.88 -9.90
N LEU A 235 4.11 13.73 -9.42
CA LEU A 235 5.01 12.65 -8.99
C LEU A 235 5.87 12.16 -10.16
N ALA A 236 5.27 12.03 -11.35
CA ALA A 236 5.98 11.62 -12.56
C ALA A 236 7.03 12.64 -13.02
N GLU A 237 6.71 13.92 -12.89
CA GLU A 237 7.62 15.03 -13.28
C GLU A 237 8.79 15.19 -12.32
N GLU A 238 8.58 14.95 -11.01
CA GLU A 238 9.60 15.20 -9.99
C GLU A 238 10.46 13.97 -9.64
N ALA A 239 10.04 12.76 -10.01
CA ALA A 239 10.83 11.54 -9.80
C ALA A 239 12.06 11.52 -10.71
N SER A 240 13.22 11.07 -10.18
CA SER A 240 14.49 11.03 -10.92
C SER A 240 14.69 9.73 -11.71
N GLY A 241 13.92 8.67 -11.41
CA GLY A 241 14.00 7.37 -12.08
C GLY A 241 13.20 7.31 -13.38
N ASP A 242 13.34 6.19 -14.08
CA ASP A 242 12.50 5.88 -15.25
C ASP A 242 11.04 5.76 -14.84
N THR A 243 10.19 6.64 -15.38
CA THR A 243 8.81 6.79 -14.94
C THR A 243 7.82 6.50 -16.06
N THR A 244 6.87 5.58 -15.79
CA THR A 244 5.72 5.31 -16.64
C THR A 244 4.47 5.89 -15.98
N LEU A 245 3.84 6.89 -16.61
CA LEU A 245 2.58 7.49 -16.15
C LEU A 245 1.41 7.02 -17.02
N LEU A 246 0.36 6.51 -16.37
CA LEU A 246 -0.87 6.07 -17.02
C LEU A 246 -2.10 6.75 -16.39
N ILE A 247 -2.62 7.79 -17.04
CA ILE A 247 -3.90 8.40 -16.69
C ILE A 247 -5.01 7.73 -17.50
N ILE A 248 -5.92 7.04 -16.80
CA ILE A 248 -7.02 6.32 -17.45
C ILE A 248 -8.25 7.21 -17.59
N GLU A 249 -8.61 7.47 -18.83
CA GLU A 249 -9.78 8.28 -19.15
C GLU A 249 -11.06 7.67 -18.61
N GLY A 250 -11.87 8.49 -17.92
CA GLY A 250 -13.07 8.05 -17.21
C GLY A 250 -12.80 7.26 -15.91
N GLY A 251 -11.55 7.08 -15.52
CA GLY A 251 -11.17 6.40 -14.29
C GLY A 251 -11.57 7.20 -13.05
N ASN A 252 -12.20 6.56 -12.08
CA ASN A 252 -12.48 7.12 -10.75
C ASN A 252 -11.29 6.90 -9.80
N HIS A 253 -11.48 7.21 -8.51
CA HIS A 253 -10.44 6.97 -7.50
C HIS A 253 -9.96 5.52 -7.49
N CYS A 254 -8.64 5.32 -7.49
CA CYS A 254 -7.96 4.02 -7.65
C CYS A 254 -8.28 3.30 -8.97
N VAL A 255 -8.92 4.00 -9.91
CA VAL A 255 -9.39 3.42 -11.19
C VAL A 255 -10.22 2.15 -10.97
N ASN A 256 -11.01 2.11 -9.89
CA ASN A 256 -11.78 0.93 -9.48
C ASN A 256 -12.80 0.47 -10.54
N ASN A 257 -13.31 1.41 -11.35
CA ASN A 257 -14.23 1.11 -12.46
C ASN A 257 -13.54 0.52 -13.71
N PHE A 258 -12.21 0.61 -13.80
CA PHE A 258 -11.44 0.12 -14.96
C PHE A 258 -10.15 -0.61 -14.56
N ARG A 259 -10.15 -1.32 -13.43
CA ARG A 259 -8.96 -2.04 -12.91
C ARG A 259 -8.31 -2.96 -13.94
N TYR A 260 -9.09 -3.59 -14.81
CA TYR A 260 -8.60 -4.45 -15.89
C TYR A 260 -7.69 -3.72 -16.90
N LYS A 261 -7.75 -2.37 -16.95
CA LYS A 261 -6.91 -1.58 -17.85
C LYS A 261 -5.48 -1.39 -17.34
N TYR A 262 -5.23 -1.56 -16.03
CA TYR A 262 -3.89 -1.35 -15.48
C TYR A 262 -3.36 -2.52 -14.68
N SER A 263 -4.20 -3.30 -13.96
CA SER A 263 -3.71 -4.32 -13.03
C SER A 263 -2.87 -5.39 -13.72
N PRO A 264 -3.25 -5.99 -14.87
CA PRO A 264 -2.39 -6.95 -15.55
C PRO A 264 -1.08 -6.34 -16.03
N GLN A 265 -1.14 -5.17 -16.70
CA GLN A 265 0.07 -4.55 -17.27
C GLN A 265 1.03 -4.04 -16.19
N SER A 266 0.53 -3.54 -15.05
CA SER A 266 1.39 -3.14 -13.94
C SER A 266 2.10 -4.34 -13.31
N ALA A 267 1.44 -5.49 -13.27
CA ALA A 267 2.06 -6.73 -12.79
C ALA A 267 3.08 -7.31 -13.81
N ASP A 268 2.82 -7.20 -15.13
CA ASP A 268 3.81 -7.53 -16.17
C ASP A 268 5.05 -6.62 -16.04
N TRP A 269 4.81 -5.32 -15.86
CA TRP A 269 5.87 -4.33 -15.67
C TRP A 269 6.71 -4.64 -14.41
N MET A 270 6.08 -4.92 -13.27
CA MET A 270 6.79 -5.28 -12.03
C MET A 270 7.63 -6.55 -12.21
N ALA A 271 7.06 -7.59 -12.82
CA ALA A 271 7.77 -8.84 -13.07
C ALA A 271 8.99 -8.62 -13.98
N HIS A 272 8.86 -7.78 -15.01
CA HIS A 272 9.99 -7.42 -15.90
C HIS A 272 11.11 -6.77 -15.11
N HIS A 273 10.81 -5.73 -14.30
CA HIS A 273 11.85 -4.99 -13.57
C HIS A 273 12.50 -5.81 -12.44
N LEU A 274 11.77 -6.72 -11.80
CA LEU A 274 12.35 -7.61 -10.81
C LEU A 274 13.14 -8.78 -11.43
N SER A 275 12.85 -9.16 -12.70
CA SER A 275 13.59 -10.22 -13.41
C SER A 275 14.84 -9.70 -14.12
N ALA A 276 14.82 -8.48 -14.63
CA ALA A 276 15.89 -7.90 -15.46
C ALA A 276 17.21 -7.61 -14.71
N GLN A 277 17.22 -7.68 -13.37
CA GLN A 277 18.41 -7.40 -12.55
C GLN A 277 19.35 -8.62 -12.37
N SER A 278 19.14 -9.69 -13.11
CA SER A 278 19.94 -10.93 -13.04
C SER A 278 21.05 -11.02 -14.11
N ALA A 279 21.40 -9.93 -14.79
CA ALA A 279 22.44 -9.89 -15.83
C ALA A 279 23.65 -9.07 -15.37
#